data_d157636174d8b495d28546cd9285a0b3
#
_entry.id   d157636174d8b495d28546cd9285a0b3
#
_cell.length_a   1.000
_cell.length_b   1.000
_cell.length_c   1.000
_cell.angle_alpha   90.00
_cell.angle_beta   90.00
_cell.angle_gamma   90.00
#
_symmetry.space_group_name_H-M   'P 1'
#
loop_
_entity.id
_entity.type
_entity.pdbx_description
1 polymer ?
#
loop_
_entity_poly.entity_id
_entity_poly.type
_entity_poly.pdbx_seq_one_letter_code
_entity_poly.pdbx_strand_id
1 'polypeptide(L)'
;MDDINGWSNQIETIIQQIADKSYEMSNRHKQNYIDISDKLKYFRIPIIVLSGINSVASVGLTEYTSQSNISAITCILALVCGIIGSIELFLKLSESLQIEYVSGKEFSLLHIDCSKMLMLSRAERSISGADYLNDIFGRYTTLIGNSQIIIGDILKHGNIRKPSLTPKPSLMDTIKKKISPSSSPSPSLSGSEIELVVVGNKVND
;
A
#
# COMPACT_ATOMS: atom_id res chain seq x y z
N MET A 1 17.90 8.96 -32.02
CA MET A 1 18.34 8.38 -30.70
C MET A 1 17.72 7.02 -30.64
N ASP A 2 18.54 6.01 -30.80
CA ASP A 2 18.13 4.65 -31.08
C ASP A 2 17.47 4.02 -29.86
N ASP A 3 16.23 3.57 -30.05
CA ASP A 3 15.48 2.78 -29.06
C ASP A 3 16.13 1.39 -28.98
N ILE A 4 17.13 1.24 -28.13
CA ILE A 4 17.80 -0.03 -27.90
C ILE A 4 16.88 -0.87 -27.00
N ASN A 5 16.48 -2.03 -27.49
CA ASN A 5 15.64 -2.99 -26.76
C ASN A 5 14.32 -2.38 -26.22
N GLY A 6 13.70 -1.47 -26.98
CA GLY A 6 12.46 -0.81 -26.57
C GLY A 6 12.58 0.21 -25.45
N TRP A 7 13.80 0.60 -25.06
CA TRP A 7 14.06 1.64 -24.06
C TRP A 7 14.06 3.02 -24.71
N SER A 8 13.03 3.81 -24.40
CA SER A 8 12.94 5.22 -24.82
C SER A 8 13.10 6.15 -23.61
N ASN A 9 13.45 7.41 -23.87
CA ASN A 9 13.51 8.44 -22.82
C ASN A 9 12.18 8.60 -22.10
N GLN A 10 11.06 8.33 -22.77
CA GLN A 10 9.73 8.42 -22.15
C GLN A 10 9.52 7.31 -21.12
N ILE A 11 9.91 6.08 -21.41
CA ILE A 11 9.84 4.93 -20.51
C ILE A 11 10.72 5.18 -19.28
N GLU A 12 11.94 5.61 -19.49
CA GLU A 12 12.86 5.95 -18.39
C GLU A 12 12.30 7.05 -17.48
N THR A 13 11.69 8.09 -18.07
CA THR A 13 11.04 9.16 -17.28
C THR A 13 9.88 8.63 -16.44
N ILE A 14 9.06 7.73 -16.99
CA ILE A 14 7.94 7.13 -16.25
C ILE A 14 8.46 6.25 -15.10
N ILE A 15 9.48 5.42 -15.36
CA ILE A 15 10.10 4.57 -14.34
C ILE A 15 10.72 5.43 -13.25
N GLN A 16 11.39 6.54 -13.60
CA GLN A 16 11.93 7.49 -12.61
C GLN A 16 10.82 8.08 -11.74
N GLN A 17 9.69 8.48 -12.33
CA GLN A 17 8.55 8.99 -11.57
C GLN A 17 7.97 7.94 -10.61
N ILE A 18 7.91 6.67 -11.04
CA ILE A 18 7.47 5.57 -10.16
C ILE A 18 8.48 5.37 -9.03
N ALA A 19 9.78 5.42 -9.33
CA ALA A 19 10.84 5.30 -8.34
C ALA A 19 10.75 6.42 -7.27
N ASP A 20 10.59 7.68 -7.70
CA ASP A 20 10.48 8.83 -6.80
C ASP A 20 9.22 8.75 -5.93
N LYS A 21 8.10 8.34 -6.52
CA LYS A 21 6.86 8.14 -5.76
C LYS A 21 6.96 6.97 -4.79
N SER A 22 7.62 5.90 -5.17
CA SER A 22 7.87 4.76 -4.28
C SER A 22 8.74 5.16 -3.09
N TYR A 23 9.76 5.98 -3.32
CA TYR A 23 10.59 6.53 -2.24
C TYR A 23 9.77 7.42 -1.28
N GLU A 24 8.93 8.31 -1.82
CA GLU A 24 8.04 9.15 -1.02
C GLU A 24 7.09 8.30 -0.16
N MET A 25 6.45 7.28 -0.77
CA MET A 25 5.54 6.36 -0.06
C MET A 25 6.27 5.55 1.01
N SER A 26 7.47 5.04 0.71
CA SER A 26 8.29 4.35 1.71
C SER A 26 8.57 5.21 2.93
N ASN A 27 8.92 6.50 2.74
CA ASN A 27 9.18 7.41 3.85
C ASN A 27 7.91 7.74 4.65
N ARG A 28 6.75 7.88 3.99
CA ARG A 28 5.46 8.06 4.69
C ARG A 28 5.12 6.85 5.56
N HIS A 29 5.28 5.64 5.05
CA HIS A 29 5.05 4.41 5.82
C HIS A 29 6.02 4.29 7.00
N LYS A 30 7.29 4.65 6.81
CA LYS A 30 8.27 4.69 7.93
C LYS A 30 7.86 5.67 9.01
N GLN A 31 7.36 6.85 8.64
CA GLN A 31 6.90 7.85 9.60
C GLN A 31 5.68 7.35 10.37
N ASN A 32 4.68 6.80 9.67
CA ASN A 32 3.51 6.20 10.31
C ASN A 32 3.89 5.04 11.25
N TYR A 33 4.85 4.21 10.84
CA TYR A 33 5.38 3.14 11.70
C TYR A 33 5.93 3.69 13.02
N ILE A 34 6.72 4.78 12.97
CA ILE A 34 7.26 5.43 14.17
C ILE A 34 6.13 5.96 15.03
N ASP A 35 5.15 6.66 14.45
CA ASP A 35 4.03 7.25 15.18
C ASP A 35 3.16 6.17 15.85
N ILE A 36 2.92 5.05 15.20
CA ILE A 36 2.17 3.91 15.77
C ILE A 36 3.01 3.22 16.85
N SER A 37 4.32 3.05 16.63
CA SER A 37 5.24 2.46 17.60
C SER A 37 5.27 3.26 18.90
N ASP A 38 5.30 4.58 18.81
CA ASP A 38 5.29 5.45 19.98
C ASP A 38 3.96 5.38 20.75
N LYS A 39 2.83 5.34 20.02
CA LYS A 39 1.52 5.08 20.65
C LYS A 39 1.48 3.72 21.35
N LEU A 40 2.03 2.68 20.73
CA LEU A 40 2.06 1.34 21.30
C LEU A 40 2.86 1.28 22.61
N LYS A 41 3.98 1.98 22.69
CA LYS A 41 4.77 2.12 23.93
C LYS A 41 3.94 2.71 25.07
N TYR A 42 3.08 3.67 24.78
CA TYR A 42 2.20 4.30 25.76
C TYR A 42 1.23 3.32 26.44
N PHE A 43 0.82 2.25 25.74
CA PHE A 43 -0.01 1.19 26.31
C PHE A 43 0.83 0.10 26.99
N ARG A 44 1.93 -0.31 26.41
CA ARG A 44 2.72 -1.45 26.88
C ARG A 44 3.56 -1.13 28.13
N ILE A 45 4.15 0.06 28.18
CA ILE A 45 4.98 0.44 29.35
C ILE A 45 4.17 0.43 30.64
N PRO A 46 2.97 1.06 30.74
CA PRO A 46 2.16 0.97 31.95
C PRO A 46 1.79 -0.47 32.33
N ILE A 47 1.45 -1.32 31.37
CA ILE A 47 1.13 -2.73 31.65
C ILE A 47 2.32 -3.45 32.29
N ILE A 48 3.52 -3.27 31.74
CA ILE A 48 4.74 -3.90 32.27
C ILE A 48 5.02 -3.41 33.70
N VAL A 49 4.93 -2.09 33.93
CA VAL A 49 5.19 -1.50 35.27
C VAL A 49 4.14 -1.98 36.28
N LEU A 50 2.85 -1.92 35.92
CA LEU A 50 1.77 -2.36 36.80
C LEU A 50 1.86 -3.86 37.10
N SER A 51 2.21 -4.68 36.12
CA SER A 51 2.42 -6.12 36.32
C SER A 51 3.60 -6.41 37.25
N GLY A 52 4.68 -5.65 37.14
CA GLY A 52 5.81 -5.73 38.05
C GLY A 52 5.42 -5.36 39.50
N ILE A 53 4.70 -4.24 39.67
CA ILE A 53 4.18 -3.82 40.96
C ILE A 53 3.24 -4.89 41.56
N ASN A 54 2.34 -5.42 40.75
CA ASN A 54 1.42 -6.47 41.18
C ASN A 54 2.15 -7.73 41.65
N SER A 55 3.21 -8.14 40.96
CA SER A 55 4.04 -9.27 41.36
C SER A 55 4.71 -9.04 42.73
N VAL A 56 5.31 -7.86 42.94
CA VAL A 56 5.94 -7.50 44.22
C VAL A 56 4.90 -7.40 45.36
N ALA A 57 3.74 -6.79 45.07
CA ALA A 57 2.66 -6.64 46.07
C ALA A 57 2.12 -8.02 46.52
N SER A 58 1.96 -8.96 45.59
CA SER A 58 1.46 -10.31 45.89
C SER A 58 2.32 -11.08 46.91
N VAL A 59 3.63 -10.87 46.88
CA VAL A 59 4.57 -11.64 47.72
C VAL A 59 5.09 -10.81 48.88
N GLY A 60 5.45 -9.54 48.62
CA GLY A 60 6.16 -8.70 49.58
C GLY A 60 5.28 -8.06 50.67
N LEU A 61 3.97 -7.93 50.44
CA LEU A 61 3.07 -7.29 51.41
C LEU A 61 2.46 -8.27 52.41
N THR A 62 2.72 -9.55 52.34
CA THR A 62 2.12 -10.59 53.19
C THR A 62 2.49 -10.44 54.66
N GLU A 63 3.66 -9.88 54.96
CA GLU A 63 4.11 -9.64 56.33
C GLU A 63 3.57 -8.35 56.98
N TYR A 64 3.12 -7.38 56.13
CA TYR A 64 2.74 -6.03 56.57
C TYR A 64 1.23 -5.77 56.53
N THR A 65 0.46 -6.56 55.80
CA THR A 65 -0.95 -6.27 55.58
C THR A 65 -1.77 -7.57 55.53
N SER A 66 -3.06 -7.48 55.89
CA SER A 66 -3.98 -8.62 55.84
C SER A 66 -4.15 -9.15 54.41
N GLN A 67 -4.24 -10.46 54.27
CA GLN A 67 -4.40 -11.15 53.01
C GLN A 67 -5.59 -10.65 52.15
N SER A 68 -6.65 -10.20 52.81
CA SER A 68 -7.82 -9.62 52.16
C SER A 68 -7.50 -8.33 51.41
N ASN A 69 -6.69 -7.44 52.01
CA ASN A 69 -6.28 -6.18 51.40
C ASN A 69 -5.33 -6.42 50.20
N ILE A 70 -4.40 -7.37 50.35
CA ILE A 70 -3.49 -7.75 49.27
C ILE A 70 -4.29 -8.26 48.07
N SER A 71 -5.25 -9.16 48.32
CA SER A 71 -6.11 -9.69 47.27
C SER A 71 -6.93 -8.61 46.56
N ALA A 72 -7.45 -7.64 47.30
CA ALA A 72 -8.17 -6.51 46.71
C ALA A 72 -7.27 -5.63 45.81
N ILE A 73 -6.06 -5.29 46.30
CA ILE A 73 -5.09 -4.48 45.54
C ILE A 73 -4.67 -5.19 44.24
N THR A 74 -4.29 -6.46 44.34
CA THR A 74 -3.85 -7.25 43.17
C THR A 74 -4.97 -7.43 42.16
N CYS A 75 -6.22 -7.60 42.60
CA CYS A 75 -7.39 -7.67 41.77
C CYS A 75 -7.61 -6.36 40.98
N ILE A 76 -7.52 -5.22 41.63
CA ILE A 76 -7.67 -3.90 41.00
C ILE A 76 -6.55 -3.69 39.94
N LEU A 77 -5.29 -4.00 40.30
CA LEU A 77 -4.16 -3.87 39.38
C LEU A 77 -4.34 -4.77 38.15
N ALA A 78 -4.77 -6.01 38.34
CA ALA A 78 -5.04 -6.93 37.23
C ALA A 78 -6.19 -6.42 36.34
N LEU A 79 -7.24 -5.85 36.92
CA LEU A 79 -8.36 -5.26 36.18
C LEU A 79 -7.88 -4.09 35.31
N VAL A 80 -7.08 -3.17 35.87
CA VAL A 80 -6.52 -2.02 35.13
C VAL A 80 -5.64 -2.51 33.98
N CYS A 81 -4.75 -3.47 34.20
CA CYS A 81 -3.93 -4.07 33.15
C CYS A 81 -4.80 -4.71 32.04
N GLY A 82 -5.86 -5.42 32.43
CA GLY A 82 -6.80 -6.03 31.50
C GLY A 82 -7.54 -5.00 30.64
N ILE A 83 -7.97 -3.88 31.23
CA ILE A 83 -8.63 -2.79 30.48
C ILE A 83 -7.64 -2.16 29.48
N ILE A 84 -6.43 -1.82 29.89
CA ILE A 84 -5.41 -1.21 29.00
C ILE A 84 -5.08 -2.17 27.87
N GLY A 85 -4.87 -3.46 28.14
CA GLY A 85 -4.60 -4.46 27.12
C GLY A 85 -5.76 -4.66 26.14
N SER A 86 -7.00 -4.62 26.65
CA SER A 86 -8.20 -4.70 25.79
C SER A 86 -8.31 -3.50 24.84
N ILE A 87 -7.96 -2.30 25.29
CA ILE A 87 -7.93 -1.10 24.44
C ILE A 87 -6.86 -1.23 23.36
N GLU A 88 -5.65 -1.71 23.69
CA GLU A 88 -4.59 -1.94 22.69
C GLU A 88 -5.07 -2.90 21.60
N LEU A 89 -5.69 -4.02 21.97
CA LEU A 89 -6.24 -5.01 21.05
C LEU A 89 -7.36 -4.42 20.19
N PHE A 90 -8.28 -3.65 20.79
CA PHE A 90 -9.37 -3.00 20.06
C PHE A 90 -8.85 -2.01 19.01
N LEU A 91 -7.82 -1.26 19.32
CA LEU A 91 -7.19 -0.30 18.41
C LEU A 91 -6.34 -0.98 17.33
N LYS A 92 -6.09 -2.29 17.41
CA LYS A 92 -5.29 -3.07 16.45
C LYS A 92 -3.92 -2.45 16.15
N LEU A 93 -3.31 -1.80 17.12
CA LEU A 93 -2.05 -1.06 16.94
C LEU A 93 -0.92 -1.96 16.44
N SER A 94 -0.82 -3.17 16.96
CA SER A 94 0.21 -4.14 16.56
C SER A 94 0.06 -4.59 15.11
N GLU A 95 -1.18 -4.82 14.64
CA GLU A 95 -1.49 -5.18 13.25
C GLU A 95 -1.15 -4.03 12.30
N SER A 96 -1.60 -2.82 12.65
CA SER A 96 -1.30 -1.60 11.87
C SER A 96 0.20 -1.35 11.76
N LEU A 97 0.96 -1.54 12.85
CA LEU A 97 2.41 -1.40 12.87
C LEU A 97 3.09 -2.36 11.88
N GLN A 98 2.64 -3.61 11.82
CA GLN A 98 3.20 -4.59 10.91
C GLN A 98 2.89 -4.24 9.45
N ILE A 99 1.68 -3.79 9.15
CA ILE A 99 1.29 -3.39 7.80
C ILE A 99 2.14 -2.20 7.33
N GLU A 100 2.32 -1.17 8.15
CA GLU A 100 3.14 -0.01 7.82
C GLU A 100 4.60 -0.39 7.59
N TYR A 101 5.15 -1.29 8.41
CA TYR A 101 6.52 -1.79 8.22
C TYR A 101 6.69 -2.54 6.90
N VAL A 102 5.79 -3.49 6.58
CA VAL A 102 5.86 -4.29 5.36
C VAL A 102 5.69 -3.40 4.13
N SER A 103 4.67 -2.53 4.12
CA SER A 103 4.43 -1.61 3.01
C SER A 103 5.62 -0.67 2.78
N GLY A 104 6.18 -0.10 3.84
CA GLY A 104 7.37 0.76 3.74
C GLY A 104 8.58 0.04 3.16
N LYS A 105 8.80 -1.22 3.53
CA LYS A 105 9.86 -2.07 3.00
C LYS A 105 9.63 -2.37 1.51
N GLU A 106 8.42 -2.75 1.12
CA GLU A 106 8.12 -3.11 -0.26
C GLU A 106 8.24 -1.92 -1.22
N PHE A 107 7.76 -0.73 -0.82
CA PHE A 107 7.99 0.49 -1.58
C PHE A 107 9.48 0.86 -1.69
N SER A 108 10.27 0.61 -0.63
CA SER A 108 11.72 0.82 -0.68
C SER A 108 12.40 -0.13 -1.67
N LEU A 109 12.00 -1.40 -1.68
CA LEU A 109 12.52 -2.39 -2.63
C LEU A 109 12.17 -2.04 -4.07
N LEU A 110 10.94 -1.58 -4.32
CA LEU A 110 10.51 -1.14 -5.64
C LEU A 110 11.33 0.06 -6.13
N HIS A 111 11.59 1.05 -5.24
CA HIS A 111 12.47 2.18 -5.56
C HIS A 111 13.88 1.74 -5.92
N ILE A 112 14.48 0.81 -5.14
CA ILE A 112 15.83 0.29 -5.39
C ILE A 112 15.89 -0.45 -6.72
N ASP A 113 14.88 -1.27 -7.04
CA ASP A 113 14.79 -2.02 -8.28
C ASP A 113 14.72 -1.10 -9.50
N CYS A 114 13.84 -0.10 -9.47
CA CYS A 114 13.78 0.93 -10.50
C CYS A 114 15.11 1.68 -10.66
N SER A 115 15.70 2.11 -9.55
CA SER A 115 16.96 2.85 -9.56
C SER A 115 18.11 2.02 -10.14
N LYS A 116 18.19 0.75 -9.75
CA LYS A 116 19.18 -0.19 -10.31
C LYS A 116 19.05 -0.32 -11.83
N MET A 117 17.83 -0.50 -12.32
CA MET A 117 17.60 -0.65 -13.77
C MET A 117 17.94 0.63 -14.53
N LEU A 118 17.66 1.81 -13.98
CA LEU A 118 17.97 3.09 -14.59
C LEU A 118 19.48 3.41 -14.59
N MET A 119 20.24 2.87 -13.61
CA MET A 119 21.70 3.01 -13.56
C MET A 119 22.42 2.18 -14.61
N LEU A 120 21.82 1.10 -15.11
CA LEU A 120 22.39 0.29 -16.17
C LEU A 120 22.30 1.01 -17.52
N SER A 121 23.34 0.86 -18.35
CA SER A 121 23.26 1.32 -19.73
C SER A 121 22.19 0.53 -20.51
N ARG A 122 21.51 1.16 -21.49
CA ARG A 122 20.44 0.51 -22.25
C ARG A 122 20.84 -0.81 -22.89
N ALA A 123 22.10 -0.93 -23.29
CA ALA A 123 22.65 -2.14 -23.90
C ALA A 123 22.83 -3.30 -22.90
N GLU A 124 22.98 -2.99 -21.62
CA GLU A 124 23.18 -3.99 -20.55
C GLU A 124 21.88 -4.47 -19.93
N ARG A 125 20.75 -3.82 -20.26
CA ARG A 125 19.43 -4.21 -19.74
C ARG A 125 18.92 -5.45 -20.47
N SER A 126 18.72 -6.52 -19.74
CA SER A 126 18.30 -7.82 -20.29
C SER A 126 16.81 -7.91 -20.66
N ILE A 127 15.99 -6.96 -20.18
CA ILE A 127 14.54 -6.93 -20.34
C ILE A 127 14.15 -5.76 -21.22
N SER A 128 13.10 -5.93 -22.06
CA SER A 128 12.60 -4.83 -22.87
C SER A 128 12.01 -3.71 -22.00
N GLY A 129 12.13 -2.45 -22.43
CA GLY A 129 11.63 -1.32 -21.67
C GLY A 129 10.12 -1.37 -21.43
N ALA A 130 9.35 -1.89 -22.39
CA ALA A 130 7.90 -2.02 -22.27
C ALA A 130 7.50 -3.10 -21.26
N ASP A 131 8.16 -4.26 -21.28
CA ASP A 131 7.87 -5.36 -20.37
C ASP A 131 8.24 -4.99 -18.93
N TYR A 132 9.39 -4.36 -18.75
CA TYR A 132 9.82 -3.87 -17.44
C TYR A 132 8.85 -2.81 -16.89
N LEU A 133 8.41 -1.86 -17.72
CA LEU A 133 7.44 -0.85 -17.31
C LEU A 133 6.12 -1.48 -16.86
N ASN A 134 5.61 -2.47 -17.60
CA ASN A 134 4.38 -3.18 -17.25
C ASN A 134 4.50 -3.92 -15.90
N ASP A 135 5.62 -4.60 -15.67
CA ASP A 135 5.89 -5.30 -14.40
C ASP A 135 5.93 -4.30 -13.22
N ILE A 136 6.77 -3.27 -13.31
CA ILE A 136 6.91 -2.26 -12.26
C ILE A 136 5.60 -1.53 -11.99
N PHE A 137 4.84 -1.21 -13.04
CA PHE A 137 3.55 -0.56 -12.90
C PHE A 137 2.51 -1.46 -12.22
N GLY A 138 2.49 -2.76 -12.56
CA GLY A 138 1.64 -3.75 -11.88
C GLY A 138 1.98 -3.88 -10.39
N ARG A 139 3.27 -3.97 -10.06
CA ARG A 139 3.74 -4.00 -8.67
C ARG A 139 3.38 -2.72 -7.92
N TYR A 140 3.64 -1.56 -8.50
CA TYR A 140 3.31 -0.26 -7.91
C TYR A 140 1.82 -0.10 -7.62
N THR A 141 0.95 -0.47 -8.57
CA THR A 141 -0.51 -0.42 -8.39
C THR A 141 -1.00 -1.36 -7.29
N THR A 142 -0.42 -2.55 -7.20
CA THR A 142 -0.74 -3.50 -6.14
C THR A 142 -0.33 -2.97 -4.77
N LEU A 143 0.85 -2.38 -4.65
CA LEU A 143 1.32 -1.78 -3.40
C LEU A 143 0.45 -0.60 -2.97
N ILE A 144 0.07 0.27 -3.90
CA ILE A 144 -0.85 1.38 -3.62
C ILE A 144 -2.22 0.85 -3.17
N GLY A 145 -2.76 -0.17 -3.84
CA GLY A 145 -4.06 -0.76 -3.49
C GLY A 145 -4.08 -1.38 -2.08
N ASN A 146 -2.95 -1.92 -1.63
CA ASN A 146 -2.80 -2.52 -0.30
C ASN A 146 -2.39 -1.50 0.78
N SER A 147 -2.04 -0.26 0.40
CA SER A 147 -1.55 0.77 1.31
C SER A 147 -2.70 1.40 2.11
N GLN A 148 -2.61 1.36 3.45
CA GLN A 148 -3.57 2.02 4.35
C GLN A 148 -3.47 3.56 4.34
N ILE A 149 -2.38 4.13 3.85
CA ILE A 149 -2.19 5.60 3.80
C ILE A 149 -3.28 6.24 2.95
N ILE A 150 -3.58 5.67 1.79
CA ILE A 150 -4.60 6.20 0.87
C ILE A 150 -5.98 6.11 1.52
N ILE A 151 -6.29 5.00 2.19
CA ILE A 151 -7.56 4.83 2.92
C ILE A 151 -7.65 5.84 4.07
N GLY A 152 -6.57 6.04 4.81
CA GLY A 152 -6.50 7.02 5.90
C GLY A 152 -6.65 8.46 5.43
N ASP A 153 -6.07 8.84 4.31
CA ASP A 153 -6.20 10.17 3.71
C ASP A 153 -7.63 10.40 3.19
N ILE A 154 -8.27 9.40 2.59
CA ILE A 154 -9.67 9.47 2.15
C ILE A 154 -10.59 9.67 3.37
N LEU A 155 -10.36 8.95 4.47
CA LEU A 155 -11.19 9.04 5.67
C LEU A 155 -10.96 10.34 6.44
N LYS A 156 -9.73 10.87 6.50
CA LYS A 156 -9.42 12.15 7.18
C LYS A 156 -9.92 13.36 6.40
N HIS A 157 -9.93 13.30 5.09
CA HIS A 157 -10.41 14.35 4.20
C HIS A 157 -11.86 14.10 3.76
N GLY A 158 -12.66 13.36 4.55
CA GLY A 158 -14.06 13.04 4.32
C GLY A 158 -15.01 14.24 4.09
N ASN A 159 -14.48 15.44 3.98
CA ASN A 159 -15.05 16.53 3.22
C ASN A 159 -14.60 16.37 1.77
N ILE A 160 -15.23 15.45 1.05
CA ILE A 160 -15.09 15.36 -0.39
C ILE A 160 -15.54 16.72 -0.97
N ARG A 161 -14.62 17.67 -1.08
CA ARG A 161 -14.74 18.66 -2.13
C ARG A 161 -14.85 17.83 -3.40
N LYS A 162 -16.06 17.82 -4.01
CA LYS A 162 -16.24 17.30 -5.37
C LYS A 162 -15.03 17.74 -6.16
N PRO A 163 -14.26 16.82 -6.78
CA PRO A 163 -13.17 17.25 -7.63
C PRO A 163 -13.77 18.24 -8.61
N SER A 164 -13.28 19.46 -8.64
CA SER A 164 -13.57 20.35 -9.76
C SER A 164 -13.12 19.55 -10.98
N LEU A 165 -14.02 19.37 -11.94
CA LEU A 165 -13.86 18.59 -13.17
C LEU A 165 -12.84 19.24 -14.13
N THR A 166 -11.64 19.50 -13.61
CA THR A 166 -10.43 19.64 -14.40
C THR A 166 -9.48 18.59 -13.83
N PRO A 167 -9.47 17.38 -14.38
CA PRO A 167 -8.52 16.38 -13.93
C PRO A 167 -7.13 16.88 -14.35
N LYS A 168 -6.34 17.28 -13.36
CA LYS A 168 -4.89 17.25 -13.51
C LYS A 168 -4.61 15.77 -13.86
N PRO A 169 -4.11 15.45 -15.07
CA PRO A 169 -4.04 14.06 -15.49
C PRO A 169 -3.25 13.29 -14.44
N SER A 170 -3.93 12.31 -13.84
CA SER A 170 -3.28 11.33 -12.99
C SER A 170 -2.18 10.69 -13.80
N LEU A 171 -1.08 10.30 -13.15
CA LEU A 171 -0.01 9.52 -13.78
C LEU A 171 -0.60 8.35 -14.58
N MET A 172 -1.66 7.73 -14.06
CA MET A 172 -2.44 6.67 -14.71
C MET A 172 -3.07 7.08 -16.04
N ASP A 173 -3.67 8.27 -16.11
CA ASP A 173 -4.33 8.76 -17.32
C ASP A 173 -3.31 9.13 -18.39
N THR A 174 -2.16 9.65 -17.97
CA THR A 174 -1.03 9.96 -18.85
C THR A 174 -0.43 8.69 -19.45
N ILE A 175 -0.29 7.63 -18.67
CA ILE A 175 0.22 6.32 -19.13
C ILE A 175 -0.77 5.63 -20.06
N LYS A 176 -2.06 5.56 -19.69
CA LYS A 176 -3.09 4.96 -20.57
C LYS A 176 -3.22 5.68 -21.90
N LYS A 177 -3.13 7.02 -21.93
CA LYS A 177 -3.23 7.80 -23.16
C LYS A 177 -2.01 7.65 -24.08
N LYS A 178 -0.83 7.27 -23.52
CA LYS A 178 0.39 7.06 -24.31
C LYS A 178 0.57 5.63 -24.82
N ILE A 179 -0.10 4.64 -24.22
CA ILE A 179 0.02 3.21 -24.57
C ILE A 179 -1.08 2.79 -25.56
N SER A 180 -2.17 3.56 -25.75
CA SER A 180 -3.17 3.26 -26.75
C SER A 180 -2.60 3.48 -28.15
N PRO A 181 -2.54 2.45 -29.03
CA PRO A 181 -2.12 2.63 -30.41
C PRO A 181 -3.09 3.56 -31.12
N SER A 182 -2.56 4.55 -31.82
CA SER A 182 -3.32 5.45 -32.68
C SER A 182 -4.03 4.63 -33.75
N SER A 183 -5.33 4.47 -33.65
CA SER A 183 -6.15 3.97 -34.73
C SER A 183 -6.13 4.99 -35.87
N SER A 184 -5.46 4.66 -36.95
CA SER A 184 -5.53 5.38 -38.22
C SER A 184 -6.97 5.38 -38.76
N PRO A 185 -7.44 6.49 -39.34
CA PRO A 185 -8.77 6.55 -39.93
C PRO A 185 -8.82 5.71 -41.22
N SER A 186 -9.75 4.77 -41.29
CA SER A 186 -10.12 4.07 -42.52
C SER A 186 -10.93 5.01 -43.43
N PRO A 187 -10.71 5.00 -44.75
CA PRO A 187 -11.51 5.79 -45.68
C PRO A 187 -12.89 5.17 -45.89
N SER A 188 -13.89 6.00 -45.88
CA SER A 188 -15.27 5.71 -46.25
C SER A 188 -15.35 5.27 -47.73
N LEU A 189 -15.91 4.11 -47.96
CA LEU A 189 -16.44 3.72 -49.27
C LEU A 189 -17.95 3.47 -49.17
N SER A 190 -18.66 4.21 -49.98
CA SER A 190 -20.09 4.21 -50.15
C SER A 190 -20.57 2.95 -50.90
N GLY A 191 -21.72 2.46 -50.43
CA GLY A 191 -22.82 1.97 -51.25
C GLY A 191 -22.62 0.70 -52.08
N SER A 192 -23.35 -0.30 -51.70
CA SER A 192 -24.37 -0.92 -52.57
C SER A 192 -24.97 -2.15 -51.86
N GLU A 193 -26.28 -2.22 -51.94
CA GLU A 193 -27.14 -3.36 -51.64
C GLU A 193 -26.68 -4.65 -52.34
N ILE A 194 -26.90 -5.78 -51.69
CA ILE A 194 -27.38 -7.05 -52.30
C ILE A 194 -27.69 -8.00 -51.13
N GLU A 195 -28.97 -8.17 -50.86
CA GLU A 195 -29.77 -9.38 -51.04
C GLU A 195 -29.46 -10.61 -50.15
N LEU A 196 -30.50 -10.94 -49.46
CA LEU A 196 -30.80 -12.13 -48.64
C LEU A 196 -30.57 -13.43 -49.43
N VAL A 197 -29.82 -14.38 -48.91
CA VAL A 197 -30.04 -15.81 -49.23
C VAL A 197 -30.00 -16.62 -47.92
N VAL A 198 -31.17 -17.06 -47.52
CA VAL A 198 -31.41 -18.11 -46.56
C VAL A 198 -31.09 -19.46 -47.23
N VAL A 199 -30.19 -20.23 -46.65
CA VAL A 199 -30.16 -21.68 -46.90
C VAL A 199 -29.89 -22.39 -45.57
N GLY A 200 -30.94 -23.03 -45.10
CA GLY A 200 -30.85 -24.06 -44.08
C GLY A 200 -30.32 -25.38 -44.66
N ASN A 201 -29.68 -26.14 -43.83
CA ASN A 201 -29.73 -27.62 -43.84
C ASN A 201 -29.17 -28.11 -42.52
N LYS A 202 -30.02 -28.70 -41.68
CA LYS A 202 -30.46 -30.10 -41.54
C LYS A 202 -29.30 -31.06 -41.18
N VAL A 203 -29.30 -31.42 -39.93
CA VAL A 203 -29.26 -32.76 -39.26
C VAL A 203 -28.90 -33.95 -40.21
N ASN A 204 -27.92 -34.73 -39.80
CA ASN A 204 -28.07 -36.17 -39.50
C ASN A 204 -26.73 -36.79 -39.07
N ASP A 205 -26.95 -37.64 -38.08
CA ASP A 205 -26.30 -38.83 -37.52
C ASP A 205 -25.06 -38.64 -36.68
#